data_f3ae1bb4df1de6e32aabb96958248af2
#
_entry.id   f3ae1bb4df1de6e32aabb96958248af2
#
_cell.length_a   1.000
_cell.length_b   1.000
_cell.length_c   1.000
_cell.angle_alpha   90.00
_cell.angle_beta   90.00
_cell.angle_gamma   90.00
#
_symmetry.space_group_name_H-M   'P 1'
#
loop_
_entity.id
_entity.type
_entity.pdbx_description
1 polymer ?
#
loop_
_entity_poly.entity_id
_entity_poly.type
_entity_poly.pdbx_seq_one_letter_code
_entity_poly.pdbx_strand_id
1 'polypeptide(L)'
;GYDDLPFTSEELALYVGHCTINPLAHLPFDPDTLAPASKQETVLIVGGGAAGMQAAITACDRGQKVILAEQGPRLGGLLRFTDVDTDKPDLMNFKNLLVREVERRDIDVRLNTVITPENITSFGADGVIFATGSLPSCPPVPGIGHAHKAMDMYDGKVKPGHKIVMVGGGLVGGEAGLFLQKTGHEVTVVELLGRLANESFGMYREALIWEMEKCGIDRKSVV
;
A
#
# COMPACT_ATOMS: atom_id res chain seq x y z
N GLY A 1 12.05 -29.40 10.75
CA GLY A 1 12.10 -28.78 12.08
C GLY A 1 12.30 -27.27 11.95
N TYR A 2 12.11 -26.50 13.01
CA TYR A 2 12.29 -25.04 13.03
C TYR A 2 13.74 -24.59 12.83
N ASP A 3 14.67 -25.54 12.88
CA ASP A 3 16.12 -25.28 12.82
C ASP A 3 16.65 -24.97 11.40
N ASP A 4 15.81 -25.13 10.37
CA ASP A 4 16.15 -24.84 8.98
C ASP A 4 15.60 -23.49 8.47
N LEU A 5 15.06 -22.65 9.35
CA LEU A 5 14.63 -21.32 8.97
C LEU A 5 15.84 -20.39 8.85
N PRO A 6 15.91 -19.54 7.80
CA PRO A 6 17.06 -18.65 7.56
C PRO A 6 17.08 -17.46 8.54
N PHE A 7 16.37 -17.51 9.66
CA PHE A 7 16.23 -16.44 10.63
C PHE A 7 16.62 -16.93 12.02
N THR A 8 17.31 -16.08 12.78
CA THR A 8 17.53 -16.30 14.19
C THR A 8 16.21 -16.16 14.98
N SER A 9 16.18 -16.71 16.20
CA SER A 9 14.99 -16.58 17.09
C SER A 9 14.64 -15.11 17.38
N GLU A 10 15.62 -14.20 17.41
CA GLU A 10 15.42 -12.77 17.60
C GLU A 10 14.84 -12.11 16.35
N GLU A 11 15.35 -12.48 15.15
CA GLU A 11 14.80 -12.02 13.88
C GLU A 11 13.37 -12.55 13.67
N LEU A 12 13.09 -13.80 14.05
CA LEU A 12 11.77 -14.38 13.99
C LEU A 12 10.79 -13.63 14.93
N ALA A 13 11.23 -13.25 16.14
CA ALA A 13 10.42 -12.46 17.07
C ALA A 13 10.07 -11.07 16.51
N LEU A 14 10.99 -10.44 15.79
CA LEU A 14 10.74 -9.18 15.08
C LEU A 14 9.69 -9.33 13.97
N TYR A 15 9.63 -10.48 13.29
CA TYR A 15 8.68 -10.73 12.21
C TYR A 15 7.31 -11.24 12.70
N VAL A 16 7.28 -12.07 13.73
CA VAL A 16 6.03 -12.73 14.22
C VAL A 16 5.17 -11.77 15.05
N GLY A 17 5.74 -10.67 15.54
CA GLY A 17 5.03 -9.69 16.37
C GLY A 17 4.37 -8.53 15.62
N HIS A 18 4.65 -8.33 14.35
CA HIS A 18 4.13 -7.17 13.61
C HIS A 18 2.70 -7.40 13.11
N CYS A 19 1.81 -6.49 13.46
CA CYS A 19 0.44 -6.49 12.97
C CYS A 19 0.31 -5.45 11.84
N THR A 20 -0.12 -5.87 10.67
CA THR A 20 -0.30 -4.99 9.51
C THR A 20 -1.35 -3.90 9.77
N ILE A 21 -2.33 -4.18 10.63
CA ILE A 21 -3.43 -3.26 10.95
C ILE A 21 -3.09 -2.38 12.13
N ASN A 22 -2.33 -2.90 13.09
CA ASN A 22 -1.85 -2.13 14.24
C ASN A 22 -0.32 -2.00 14.18
N PRO A 23 0.21 -0.92 13.58
CA PRO A 23 1.65 -0.71 13.47
C PRO A 23 2.33 -0.50 14.82
N LEU A 24 1.55 -0.32 15.88
CA LEU A 24 2.03 -0.11 17.25
C LEU A 24 2.09 -1.42 18.05
N ALA A 25 1.59 -2.53 17.48
CA ALA A 25 1.68 -3.84 18.11
C ALA A 25 3.15 -4.19 18.40
N HIS A 26 3.42 -4.61 19.63
CA HIS A 26 4.74 -4.97 20.13
C HIS A 26 5.80 -3.84 20.17
N LEU A 27 5.41 -2.60 19.92
CA LEU A 27 6.30 -1.48 20.22
C LEU A 27 6.43 -1.29 21.75
N PRO A 28 7.61 -0.89 22.22
CA PRO A 28 7.87 -0.72 23.66
C PRO A 28 7.23 0.55 24.25
N PHE A 29 6.34 1.20 23.54
CA PHE A 29 5.64 2.39 24.01
C PHE A 29 4.14 2.31 23.68
N ASP A 30 3.35 2.91 24.56
CA ASP A 30 1.92 3.10 24.36
C ASP A 30 1.70 4.42 23.60
N PRO A 31 1.05 4.41 22.42
CA PRO A 31 0.77 5.62 21.67
C PRO A 31 -0.08 6.64 22.44
N ASP A 32 -0.92 6.18 23.36
CA ASP A 32 -1.73 7.05 24.22
C ASP A 32 -0.87 7.82 25.23
N THR A 33 0.41 7.42 25.41
CA THR A 33 1.38 8.10 26.25
C THR A 33 2.31 9.05 25.50
N LEU A 34 2.07 9.27 24.20
CA LEU A 34 2.87 10.23 23.43
C LEU A 34 2.78 11.62 24.06
N ALA A 35 3.92 12.12 24.53
CA ALA A 35 3.97 13.45 25.11
C ALA A 35 3.50 14.53 24.12
N PRO A 36 2.71 15.49 24.57
CA PRO A 36 2.40 16.67 23.78
C PRO A 36 3.67 17.33 23.27
N ALA A 37 3.59 17.96 22.12
CA ALA A 37 4.71 18.74 21.61
C ALA A 37 5.02 19.89 22.56
N SER A 38 6.29 20.21 22.74
CA SER A 38 6.74 21.31 23.60
C SER A 38 6.34 22.70 23.03
N LYS A 39 6.09 22.76 21.72
CA LYS A 39 5.64 23.94 21.01
C LYS A 39 4.64 23.51 19.92
N GLN A 40 3.56 24.26 19.79
CA GLN A 40 2.65 24.08 18.66
C GLN A 40 3.26 24.67 17.40
N GLU A 41 3.37 23.87 16.37
CA GLU A 41 3.87 24.22 15.05
C GLU A 41 2.86 23.78 13.98
N THR A 42 2.97 24.36 12.80
CA THR A 42 2.18 23.92 11.63
C THR A 42 2.96 22.88 10.85
N VAL A 43 2.43 21.68 10.71
CA VAL A 43 3.05 20.57 9.99
C VAL A 43 2.29 20.31 8.71
N LEU A 44 2.98 20.43 7.57
CA LEU A 44 2.45 20.01 6.26
C LEU A 44 2.83 18.56 6.01
N ILE A 45 1.81 17.73 5.74
CA ILE A 45 2.00 16.33 5.35
C ILE A 45 1.62 16.18 3.89
N VAL A 46 2.54 15.66 3.10
CA VAL A 46 2.39 15.51 1.65
C VAL A 46 2.12 14.06 1.31
N GLY A 47 0.88 13.76 0.93
CA GLY A 47 0.39 12.43 0.56
C GLY A 47 -0.62 11.86 1.56
N GLY A 48 -1.82 11.57 1.10
CA GLY A 48 -2.95 11.04 1.87
C GLY A 48 -3.05 9.50 1.89
N GLY A 49 -1.92 8.81 1.74
CA GLY A 49 -1.82 7.35 1.93
C GLY A 49 -1.78 6.96 3.41
N ALA A 50 -1.60 5.66 3.68
CA ALA A 50 -1.58 5.13 5.06
C ALA A 50 -0.54 5.85 5.94
N ALA A 51 0.68 6.04 5.43
CA ALA A 51 1.75 6.71 6.17
C ALA A 51 1.41 8.19 6.46
N GLY A 52 0.88 8.91 5.47
CA GLY A 52 0.51 10.32 5.65
C GLY A 52 -0.67 10.50 6.59
N MET A 53 -1.69 9.66 6.48
CA MET A 53 -2.83 9.68 7.41
C MET A 53 -2.37 9.39 8.85
N GLN A 54 -1.53 8.36 9.05
CA GLN A 54 -1.01 8.05 10.39
C GLN A 54 -0.14 9.18 10.95
N ALA A 55 0.71 9.79 10.11
CA ALA A 55 1.51 10.95 10.51
C ALA A 55 0.62 12.14 10.90
N ALA A 56 -0.46 12.38 10.15
CA ALA A 56 -1.42 13.45 10.45
C ALA A 56 -2.14 13.23 11.79
N ILE A 57 -2.61 12.01 12.03
CA ILE A 57 -3.23 11.60 13.28
C ILE A 57 -2.27 11.84 14.45
N THR A 58 -1.06 11.30 14.36
CA THR A 58 -0.06 11.41 15.42
C THR A 58 0.36 12.86 15.68
N ALA A 59 0.56 13.66 14.64
CA ALA A 59 0.92 15.08 14.80
C ALA A 59 -0.21 15.86 15.46
N CYS A 60 -1.46 15.64 15.06
CA CYS A 60 -2.64 16.27 15.65
C CYS A 60 -2.80 15.88 17.13
N ASP A 61 -2.70 14.59 17.46
CA ASP A 61 -2.80 14.08 18.85
C ASP A 61 -1.70 14.64 19.76
N ARG A 62 -0.55 15.03 19.18
CA ARG A 62 0.52 15.74 19.88
C ARG A 62 0.31 17.25 19.98
N GLY A 63 -0.81 17.78 19.49
CA GLY A 63 -1.17 19.19 19.57
C GLY A 63 -0.63 20.08 18.47
N GLN A 64 -0.14 19.52 17.37
CA GLN A 64 0.31 20.29 16.21
C GLN A 64 -0.90 20.75 15.36
N LYS A 65 -0.73 21.87 14.62
CA LYS A 65 -1.63 22.22 13.52
C LYS A 65 -1.23 21.42 12.30
N VAL A 66 -2.18 20.69 11.72
CA VAL A 66 -1.89 19.75 10.64
C VAL A 66 -2.59 20.12 9.36
N ILE A 67 -1.82 20.18 8.28
CA ILE A 67 -2.31 20.29 6.90
C ILE A 67 -1.94 18.98 6.21
N LEU A 68 -2.94 18.21 5.74
CA LEU A 68 -2.73 16.99 4.97
C LEU A 68 -3.09 17.24 3.50
N ALA A 69 -2.09 17.35 2.64
CA ALA A 69 -2.27 17.57 1.21
C ALA A 69 -2.23 16.25 0.45
N GLU A 70 -3.26 15.98 -0.34
CA GLU A 70 -3.37 14.81 -1.21
C GLU A 70 -3.63 15.25 -2.66
N GLN A 71 -2.84 14.74 -3.62
CA GLN A 71 -2.97 15.08 -5.03
C GLN A 71 -4.25 14.52 -5.67
N GLY A 72 -4.77 13.42 -5.14
CA GLY A 72 -5.98 12.77 -5.62
C GLY A 72 -7.26 13.32 -5.00
N PRO A 73 -8.42 12.88 -5.50
CA PRO A 73 -9.72 13.34 -5.03
C PRO A 73 -10.17 12.71 -3.71
N ARG A 74 -9.39 11.78 -3.14
CA ARG A 74 -9.72 11.06 -1.90
C ARG A 74 -8.48 10.50 -1.21
N LEU A 75 -8.57 10.32 0.10
CA LEU A 75 -7.56 9.67 0.92
C LEU A 75 -7.49 8.16 0.65
N GLY A 76 -6.46 7.50 1.16
CA GLY A 76 -6.27 6.06 1.11
C GLY A 76 -5.04 5.61 0.33
N GLY A 77 -4.46 6.44 -0.52
CA GLY A 77 -3.25 6.11 -1.29
C GLY A 77 -3.41 4.81 -2.09
N LEU A 78 -2.40 3.95 -2.05
CA LEU A 78 -2.45 2.66 -2.74
C LEU A 78 -3.50 1.70 -2.14
N LEU A 79 -3.87 1.84 -0.87
CA LEU A 79 -4.90 0.98 -0.26
C LEU A 79 -6.30 1.15 -0.90
N ARG A 80 -6.50 2.14 -1.78
CA ARG A 80 -7.76 2.30 -2.52
C ARG A 80 -8.09 1.11 -3.43
N PHE A 81 -7.12 0.28 -3.79
CA PHE A 81 -7.39 -0.95 -4.54
C PHE A 81 -8.40 -1.86 -3.82
N THR A 82 -8.45 -1.81 -2.49
CA THR A 82 -9.38 -2.61 -1.67
C THR A 82 -10.84 -2.19 -1.82
N ASP A 83 -11.13 -1.06 -2.43
CA ASP A 83 -12.50 -0.66 -2.77
C ASP A 83 -13.08 -1.52 -3.91
N VAL A 84 -12.22 -2.18 -4.66
CA VAL A 84 -12.54 -3.05 -5.79
C VAL A 84 -12.22 -4.50 -5.47
N ASP A 85 -11.02 -4.78 -4.95
CA ASP A 85 -10.59 -6.11 -4.53
C ASP A 85 -11.08 -6.39 -3.10
N THR A 86 -12.23 -7.04 -3.02
CA THR A 86 -12.90 -7.36 -1.74
C THR A 86 -12.29 -8.56 -1.02
N ASP A 87 -11.33 -9.25 -1.61
CA ASP A 87 -10.60 -10.37 -0.98
C ASP A 87 -9.61 -9.89 0.11
N LYS A 88 -9.51 -8.57 0.31
CA LYS A 88 -8.63 -7.92 1.29
C LYS A 88 -9.41 -7.11 2.36
N PRO A 89 -10.36 -7.71 3.08
CA PRO A 89 -11.23 -6.98 4.01
C PRO A 89 -10.46 -6.30 5.14
N ASP A 90 -9.37 -6.89 5.62
CA ASP A 90 -8.57 -6.31 6.71
C ASP A 90 -7.87 -5.03 6.26
N LEU A 91 -7.29 -5.01 5.05
CA LEU A 91 -6.67 -3.81 4.50
C LEU A 91 -7.71 -2.72 4.19
N MET A 92 -8.90 -3.11 3.72
CA MET A 92 -10.03 -2.18 3.53
C MET A 92 -10.45 -1.57 4.87
N ASN A 93 -10.61 -2.39 5.91
CA ASN A 93 -10.99 -1.93 7.24
C ASN A 93 -9.92 -0.99 7.82
N PHE A 94 -8.65 -1.32 7.66
CA PHE A 94 -7.53 -0.47 8.08
C PHE A 94 -7.54 0.88 7.36
N LYS A 95 -7.68 0.89 6.03
CA LYS A 95 -7.83 2.14 5.27
C LYS A 95 -8.99 2.97 5.77
N ASN A 96 -10.16 2.36 5.94
CA ASN A 96 -11.36 3.05 6.39
C ASN A 96 -11.23 3.56 7.84
N LEU A 97 -10.50 2.84 8.70
CA LEU A 97 -10.16 3.30 10.04
C LEU A 97 -9.34 4.59 9.97
N LEU A 98 -8.24 4.59 9.21
CA LEU A 98 -7.38 5.77 9.08
C LEU A 98 -8.13 6.98 8.54
N VAL A 99 -8.97 6.81 7.52
CA VAL A 99 -9.80 7.90 6.98
C VAL A 99 -10.71 8.48 8.07
N ARG A 100 -11.44 7.63 8.80
CA ARG A 100 -12.30 8.07 9.91
C ARG A 100 -11.51 8.78 11.01
N GLU A 101 -10.33 8.30 11.34
CA GLU A 101 -9.50 8.91 12.39
C GLU A 101 -8.95 10.28 11.97
N VAL A 102 -8.68 10.49 10.68
CA VAL A 102 -8.38 11.81 10.12
C VAL A 102 -9.59 12.73 10.18
N GLU A 103 -10.78 12.25 9.77
CA GLU A 103 -12.02 13.03 9.75
C GLU A 103 -12.52 13.44 11.15
N ARG A 104 -12.18 12.69 12.19
CA ARG A 104 -12.58 12.96 13.60
C ARG A 104 -11.71 14.00 14.27
N ARG A 105 -10.62 14.43 13.66
CA ARG A 105 -9.62 15.35 14.21
C ARG A 105 -9.65 16.68 13.48
N ASP A 106 -9.10 17.71 14.13
CA ASP A 106 -8.93 19.03 13.51
C ASP A 106 -7.69 19.01 12.57
N ILE A 107 -7.84 18.34 11.44
CA ILE A 107 -6.83 18.22 10.38
C ILE A 107 -7.36 18.91 9.13
N ASP A 108 -6.62 19.91 8.63
CA ASP A 108 -6.93 20.59 7.36
C ASP A 108 -6.58 19.68 6.17
N VAL A 109 -7.57 18.92 5.69
CA VAL A 109 -7.41 18.01 4.56
C VAL A 109 -7.63 18.74 3.24
N ARG A 110 -6.59 18.79 2.42
CA ARG A 110 -6.60 19.43 1.09
C ARG A 110 -6.47 18.37 -0.01
N LEU A 111 -7.59 17.94 -0.53
CA LEU A 111 -7.66 17.04 -1.68
C LEU A 111 -7.39 17.79 -2.98
N ASN A 112 -7.06 17.04 -4.07
CA ASN A 112 -6.71 17.59 -5.39
C ASN A 112 -5.60 18.64 -5.32
N THR A 113 -4.67 18.49 -4.36
CA THR A 113 -3.62 19.45 -4.07
C THR A 113 -2.25 18.83 -4.32
N VAL A 114 -1.62 19.24 -5.40
CA VAL A 114 -0.24 18.83 -5.73
C VAL A 114 0.75 19.77 -5.06
N ILE A 115 1.65 19.22 -4.27
CA ILE A 115 2.75 19.99 -3.66
C ILE A 115 3.95 19.95 -4.59
N THR A 116 4.49 21.12 -4.86
CA THR A 116 5.68 21.33 -5.70
C THR A 116 6.69 22.22 -4.97
N PRO A 117 7.96 22.30 -5.42
CA PRO A 117 8.95 23.22 -4.84
C PRO A 117 8.50 24.68 -4.86
N GLU A 118 7.68 25.06 -5.85
CA GLU A 118 7.22 26.43 -6.04
C GLU A 118 6.10 26.82 -5.08
N ASN A 119 5.24 25.86 -4.66
CA ASN A 119 4.08 26.16 -3.83
C ASN A 119 4.22 25.74 -2.36
N ILE A 120 5.19 24.90 -2.01
CA ILE A 120 5.33 24.31 -0.68
C ILE A 120 5.42 25.36 0.43
N THR A 121 6.12 26.48 0.18
CA THR A 121 6.30 27.57 1.16
C THR A 121 5.01 28.36 1.38
N SER A 122 4.07 28.36 0.44
CA SER A 122 2.80 29.08 0.56
C SER A 122 1.85 28.48 1.62
N PHE A 123 2.13 27.27 2.10
CA PHE A 123 1.37 26.62 3.17
C PHE A 123 1.73 27.15 4.56
N GLY A 124 2.82 27.91 4.69
CA GLY A 124 3.23 28.50 5.97
C GLY A 124 3.56 27.46 7.04
N ALA A 125 4.00 26.28 6.62
CA ALA A 125 4.33 25.19 7.54
C ALA A 125 5.74 25.38 8.13
N ASP A 126 5.86 25.10 9.43
CA ASP A 126 7.14 25.09 10.16
C ASP A 126 7.94 23.81 9.86
N GLY A 127 7.22 22.71 9.55
CA GLY A 127 7.81 21.41 9.20
C GLY A 127 7.04 20.70 8.10
N VAL A 128 7.74 19.85 7.33
CA VAL A 128 7.13 19.07 6.24
C VAL A 128 7.45 17.59 6.40
N ILE A 129 6.44 16.74 6.27
CA ILE A 129 6.58 15.30 6.21
C ILE A 129 6.19 14.82 4.82
N PHE A 130 7.13 14.20 4.11
CA PHE A 130 6.86 13.59 2.81
C PHE A 130 6.42 12.13 2.98
N ALA A 131 5.17 11.85 2.61
CA ALA A 131 4.54 10.53 2.62
C ALA A 131 3.99 10.19 1.22
N THR A 132 4.75 10.52 0.18
CA THR A 132 4.33 10.48 -1.22
C THR A 132 4.23 9.09 -1.82
N GLY A 133 4.62 8.05 -1.06
CA GLY A 133 4.56 6.66 -1.47
C GLY A 133 5.55 6.31 -2.58
N SER A 134 5.16 5.36 -3.41
CA SER A 134 5.98 4.87 -4.52
C SER A 134 5.18 4.78 -5.81
N LEU A 135 5.89 4.80 -6.92
CA LEU A 135 5.31 4.56 -8.24
C LEU A 135 5.71 3.16 -8.73
N PRO A 136 4.81 2.45 -9.40
CA PRO A 136 5.15 1.17 -10.02
C PRO A 136 6.28 1.35 -11.02
N SER A 137 7.36 0.58 -10.89
CA SER A 137 8.39 0.50 -11.91
C SER A 137 7.90 -0.37 -13.07
N CYS A 138 8.26 0.01 -14.28
CA CYS A 138 8.01 -0.81 -15.47
C CYS A 138 9.32 -1.47 -15.89
N PRO A 139 9.35 -2.79 -16.13
CA PRO A 139 10.54 -3.47 -16.63
C PRO A 139 10.89 -2.95 -18.03
N PRO A 140 12.18 -2.91 -18.42
CA PRO A 140 12.62 -2.44 -19.73
C PRO A 140 12.38 -3.51 -20.82
N VAL A 141 11.11 -3.87 -21.03
CA VAL A 141 10.69 -4.86 -22.03
C VAL A 141 10.17 -4.13 -23.27
N PRO A 142 10.59 -4.50 -24.50
CA PRO A 142 10.03 -3.91 -25.71
C PRO A 142 8.49 -4.03 -25.74
N GLY A 143 7.83 -2.92 -26.03
CA GLY A 143 6.35 -2.88 -26.08
C GLY A 143 5.67 -2.66 -24.73
N ILE A 144 6.36 -2.56 -23.61
CA ILE A 144 5.77 -2.35 -22.28
C ILE A 144 4.90 -1.08 -22.21
N GLY A 145 5.14 -0.09 -23.04
CA GLY A 145 4.33 1.12 -23.13
C GLY A 145 2.89 0.89 -23.58
N HIS A 146 2.56 -0.29 -24.12
CA HIS A 146 1.20 -0.70 -24.45
C HIS A 146 0.49 -1.40 -23.29
N ALA A 147 1.21 -1.74 -22.21
CA ALA A 147 0.64 -2.36 -21.03
C ALA A 147 0.05 -1.30 -20.09
N HIS A 148 -0.95 -1.70 -19.34
CA HIS A 148 -1.55 -0.89 -18.27
C HIS A 148 -1.03 -1.31 -16.90
N LYS A 149 -0.97 -0.37 -15.98
CA LYS A 149 -0.62 -0.68 -14.59
C LYS A 149 -1.82 -1.27 -13.86
N ALA A 150 -1.59 -2.20 -12.93
CA ALA A 150 -2.66 -2.80 -12.13
C ALA A 150 -3.51 -1.73 -11.41
N MET A 151 -2.89 -0.67 -10.91
CA MET A 151 -3.63 0.44 -10.25
C MET A 151 -4.57 1.19 -11.20
N ASP A 152 -4.26 1.30 -12.49
CA ASP A 152 -5.15 1.96 -13.46
C ASP A 152 -6.44 1.15 -13.66
N MET A 153 -6.37 -0.17 -13.54
CA MET A 153 -7.54 -1.04 -13.52
C MET A 153 -8.37 -0.83 -12.24
N TYR A 154 -7.75 -0.86 -11.07
CA TYR A 154 -8.43 -0.62 -9.78
C TYR A 154 -9.02 0.79 -9.66
N ASP A 155 -8.38 1.78 -10.26
CA ASP A 155 -8.90 3.16 -10.36
C ASP A 155 -10.00 3.31 -11.43
N GLY A 156 -10.34 2.26 -12.18
CA GLY A 156 -11.35 2.29 -13.24
C GLY A 156 -10.94 3.06 -14.49
N LYS A 157 -9.66 3.43 -14.63
CA LYS A 157 -9.12 4.12 -15.82
C LYS A 157 -9.00 3.19 -17.02
N VAL A 158 -8.89 1.90 -16.76
CA VAL A 158 -8.78 0.84 -17.75
C VAL A 158 -9.80 -0.24 -17.48
N LYS A 159 -10.53 -0.65 -18.50
CA LYS A 159 -11.43 -1.79 -18.45
C LYS A 159 -10.71 -3.00 -19.03
N PRO A 160 -10.39 -4.02 -18.23
CA PRO A 160 -9.71 -5.22 -18.70
C PRO A 160 -10.54 -5.97 -19.76
N GLY A 161 -9.86 -6.53 -20.75
CA GLY A 161 -10.47 -7.48 -21.69
C GLY A 161 -10.68 -8.86 -21.06
N HIS A 162 -11.28 -9.80 -21.79
CA HIS A 162 -11.51 -11.16 -21.27
C HIS A 162 -10.18 -11.91 -21.04
N LYS A 163 -9.24 -11.82 -21.99
CA LYS A 163 -7.92 -12.46 -21.92
C LYS A 163 -6.87 -11.45 -21.48
N ILE A 164 -6.14 -11.78 -20.44
CA ILE A 164 -5.19 -10.87 -19.79
C ILE A 164 -3.84 -11.58 -19.63
N VAL A 165 -2.79 -10.86 -19.98
CA VAL A 165 -1.43 -11.26 -19.67
C VAL A 165 -0.89 -10.32 -18.59
N MET A 166 -0.59 -10.88 -17.41
CA MET A 166 0.08 -10.19 -16.33
C MET A 166 1.59 -10.27 -16.54
N VAL A 167 2.24 -9.15 -16.75
CA VAL A 167 3.70 -9.06 -16.92
C VAL A 167 4.34 -8.78 -15.56
N GLY A 168 5.03 -9.77 -15.04
CA GLY A 168 5.58 -9.81 -13.69
C GLY A 168 4.66 -10.60 -12.74
N GLY A 169 5.21 -11.67 -12.20
CA GLY A 169 4.55 -12.56 -11.24
C GLY A 169 5.02 -12.31 -9.81
N GLY A 170 5.47 -11.10 -9.49
CA GLY A 170 5.69 -10.65 -8.11
C GLY A 170 4.37 -10.59 -7.34
N LEU A 171 4.42 -10.13 -6.08
CA LEU A 171 3.24 -10.10 -5.21
C LEU A 171 2.06 -9.35 -5.86
N VAL A 172 2.31 -8.16 -6.41
CA VAL A 172 1.27 -7.34 -7.05
C VAL A 172 0.67 -8.03 -8.27
N GLY A 173 1.51 -8.62 -9.15
CA GLY A 173 1.02 -9.31 -10.35
C GLY A 173 0.28 -10.59 -10.04
N GLY A 174 0.72 -11.33 -9.02
CA GLY A 174 0.04 -12.53 -8.54
C GLY A 174 -1.34 -12.23 -7.95
N GLU A 175 -1.44 -11.25 -7.07
CA GLU A 175 -2.70 -10.85 -6.44
C GLU A 175 -3.69 -10.24 -7.43
N ALA A 176 -3.24 -9.29 -8.26
CA ALA A 176 -4.10 -8.69 -9.28
C ALA A 176 -4.55 -9.71 -10.33
N GLY A 177 -3.67 -10.65 -10.70
CA GLY A 177 -4.02 -11.76 -11.59
C GLY A 177 -5.07 -12.67 -10.98
N LEU A 178 -4.93 -13.01 -9.70
CA LEU A 178 -5.90 -13.82 -8.97
C LEU A 178 -7.27 -13.13 -8.88
N PHE A 179 -7.29 -11.84 -8.55
CA PHE A 179 -8.51 -11.04 -8.54
C PHE A 179 -9.21 -11.06 -9.91
N LEU A 180 -8.48 -10.81 -10.98
CA LEU A 180 -9.02 -10.82 -12.34
C LEU A 180 -9.57 -12.20 -12.72
N GLN A 181 -8.86 -13.27 -12.42
CA GLN A 181 -9.34 -14.64 -12.67
C GLN A 181 -10.64 -14.94 -11.93
N LYS A 182 -10.72 -14.57 -10.65
CA LYS A 182 -11.94 -14.75 -9.83
C LYS A 182 -13.13 -13.91 -10.33
N THR A 183 -12.86 -12.80 -11.00
CA THR A 183 -13.90 -11.93 -11.59
C THR A 183 -14.27 -12.28 -13.03
N GLY A 184 -13.81 -13.42 -13.54
CA GLY A 184 -14.26 -14.02 -14.80
C GLY A 184 -13.39 -13.71 -16.01
N HIS A 185 -12.16 -13.27 -15.80
CA HIS A 185 -11.15 -13.12 -16.84
C HIS A 185 -10.31 -14.40 -17.00
N GLU A 186 -9.74 -14.62 -18.16
CA GLU A 186 -8.74 -15.66 -18.44
C GLU A 186 -7.34 -15.05 -18.29
N VAL A 187 -6.63 -15.44 -17.23
CA VAL A 187 -5.37 -14.80 -16.86
C VAL A 187 -4.18 -15.72 -17.10
N THR A 188 -3.16 -15.21 -17.77
CA THR A 188 -1.83 -15.80 -17.88
C THR A 188 -0.83 -14.90 -17.17
N VAL A 189 -0.06 -15.43 -16.23
CA VAL A 189 1.02 -14.71 -15.54
C VAL A 189 2.36 -15.09 -16.16
N VAL A 190 3.12 -14.09 -16.61
CA VAL A 190 4.47 -14.26 -17.15
C VAL A 190 5.48 -13.68 -16.19
N GLU A 191 6.43 -14.52 -15.73
CA GLU A 191 7.46 -14.14 -14.76
C GLU A 191 8.85 -14.45 -15.32
N LEU A 192 9.77 -13.51 -15.14
CA LEU A 192 11.16 -13.65 -15.54
C LEU A 192 11.93 -14.62 -14.62
N LEU A 193 11.61 -14.58 -13.32
CA LEU A 193 12.24 -15.46 -12.33
C LEU A 193 11.56 -16.83 -12.33
N GLY A 194 12.29 -17.86 -11.92
CA GLY A 194 11.74 -19.22 -11.81
C GLY A 194 10.69 -19.41 -10.70
N ARG A 195 10.38 -18.37 -9.93
CA ARG A 195 9.43 -18.41 -8.81
C ARG A 195 8.53 -17.18 -8.80
N LEU A 196 7.21 -17.40 -8.64
CA LEU A 196 6.26 -16.31 -8.42
C LEU A 196 6.33 -15.79 -6.98
N ALA A 197 5.96 -14.52 -6.78
CA ALA A 197 5.91 -13.82 -5.50
C ALA A 197 7.15 -14.07 -4.62
N ASN A 198 8.34 -14.05 -5.23
CA ASN A 198 9.60 -14.43 -4.59
C ASN A 198 9.97 -13.50 -3.43
N GLU A 199 9.50 -12.27 -3.44
CA GLU A 199 9.68 -11.26 -2.39
C GLU A 199 8.70 -11.42 -1.21
N SER A 200 7.73 -12.30 -1.32
CA SER A 200 6.71 -12.47 -0.29
C SER A 200 7.15 -13.43 0.82
N PHE A 201 6.63 -13.20 2.03
CA PHE A 201 6.81 -14.13 3.15
C PHE A 201 6.29 -15.53 2.81
N GLY A 202 7.03 -16.57 3.22
CA GLY A 202 6.85 -17.94 2.76
C GLY A 202 5.41 -18.47 2.84
N MET A 203 4.74 -18.37 4.00
CA MET A 203 3.36 -18.87 4.17
C MET A 203 2.36 -18.12 3.30
N TYR A 204 2.50 -16.80 3.18
CA TYR A 204 1.62 -16.02 2.32
C TYR A 204 1.82 -16.35 0.85
N ARG A 205 3.08 -16.52 0.45
CA ARG A 205 3.43 -16.95 -0.90
C ARG A 205 2.78 -18.30 -1.25
N GLU A 206 2.93 -19.29 -0.39
CA GLU A 206 2.36 -20.64 -0.62
C GLU A 206 0.83 -20.58 -0.73
N ALA A 207 0.16 -19.80 0.11
CA ALA A 207 -1.28 -19.59 0.05
C ALA A 207 -1.71 -18.95 -1.28
N LEU A 208 -0.98 -17.90 -1.72
CA LEU A 208 -1.24 -17.23 -3.00
C LEU A 208 -1.07 -18.20 -4.18
N ILE A 209 0.02 -18.94 -4.21
CA ILE A 209 0.29 -19.93 -5.27
C ILE A 209 -0.81 -20.99 -5.32
N TRP A 210 -1.21 -21.51 -4.15
CA TRP A 210 -2.27 -22.51 -4.05
C TRP A 210 -3.62 -21.98 -4.58
N GLU A 211 -4.00 -20.74 -4.23
CA GLU A 211 -5.23 -20.13 -4.77
C GLU A 211 -5.14 -19.89 -6.29
N MET A 212 -3.98 -19.46 -6.80
CA MET A 212 -3.77 -19.31 -8.24
C MET A 212 -3.92 -20.64 -8.99
N GLU A 213 -3.36 -21.73 -8.45
CA GLU A 213 -3.50 -23.09 -9.02
C GLU A 213 -4.95 -23.57 -9.01
N LYS A 214 -5.62 -23.42 -7.89
CA LYS A 214 -7.03 -23.78 -7.72
C LYS A 214 -7.95 -23.02 -8.69
N CYS A 215 -7.65 -21.77 -8.99
CA CYS A 215 -8.37 -20.95 -9.97
C CYS A 215 -7.95 -21.24 -11.43
N GLY A 216 -6.96 -22.08 -11.67
CA GLY A 216 -6.51 -22.46 -13.01
C GLY A 216 -5.76 -21.38 -13.75
N ILE A 217 -5.05 -20.48 -13.03
CA ILE A 217 -4.23 -19.45 -13.67
C ILE A 217 -3.05 -20.09 -14.39
N ASP A 218 -2.92 -19.80 -15.68
CA ASP A 218 -1.75 -20.20 -16.48
C ASP A 218 -0.51 -19.40 -16.06
N ARG A 219 0.60 -20.10 -15.84
CA ARG A 219 1.84 -19.51 -15.37
C ARG A 219 2.98 -19.88 -16.31
N LYS A 220 3.69 -18.88 -16.80
CA LYS A 220 4.82 -19.08 -17.72
C LYS A 220 6.08 -18.43 -17.17
N SER A 221 7.10 -19.24 -16.92
CA SER A 221 8.45 -18.73 -16.72
C SER A 221 9.11 -18.45 -18.09
N VAL A 222 9.87 -17.39 -18.15
CA VAL A 222 10.61 -16.99 -19.36
C VAL A 222 12.02 -17.58 -19.38
N VAL A 223 12.42 -18.32 -18.31
CA VAL A 223 13.70 -19.00 -18.17
C VAL A 223 13.54 -20.49 -18.40
#